data_4cb0e583b20daa08d1a857b55ba32831
#
_entry.id   4cb0e583b20daa08d1a857b55ba32831
#
_cell.length_a   1.000
_cell.length_b   1.000
_cell.length_c   1.000
_cell.angle_alpha   90.00
_cell.angle_beta   90.00
_cell.angle_gamma   90.00
#
_symmetry.space_group_name_H-M   'P 1'
#
loop_
_entity.id
_entity.type
_entity.pdbx_description
1 polymer ?
#
loop_
_entity_poly.entity_id
_entity_poly.type
_entity_poly.pdbx_seq_one_letter_code
_entity_poly.pdbx_strand_id
1 'polypeptide(L)'
;MSKKKSNPKKKGPLWIEERDALAVHDRLLALHGGRVGMRDRGLLQSALARPRQHHAYAEAPDVVQMAALYTAGVVRNHPFVDGNKRTGFVLGVLFLELHGFEFKASEQNATQAVMELAAGTLDEAGYTAWLRENTKRKS
;
A
#
# COMPACT_ATOMS: atom_id res chain seq x y z
N MET A 1 17.31 -8.76 29.82
CA MET A 1 16.82 -8.81 29.22
C MET A 1 16.22 -8.84 28.67
N SER A 2 16.39 -8.62 28.70
CA SER A 2 15.79 -8.59 27.94
C SER A 2 15.39 -8.61 27.33
N LYS A 3 15.47 -8.48 27.31
CA LYS A 3 14.99 -8.41 26.58
C LYS A 3 14.37 -8.35 26.03
N LYS A 4 14.51 -8.20 26.20
CA LYS A 4 13.93 -8.00 25.59
C LYS A 4 13.39 -7.78 25.16
N LYS A 5 13.61 -7.68 25.46
CA LYS A 5 13.08 -7.32 24.97
C LYS A 5 12.69 -6.83 24.39
N SER A 6 12.93 -6.94 24.36
CA SER A 6 12.76 -6.53 23.70
C SER A 6 12.28 -5.81 23.22
N ASN A 7 12.33 -5.78 22.87
CA ASN A 7 12.04 -4.54 22.37
C ASN A 7 11.36 -4.47 21.04
N PRO A 8 10.17 -4.82 21.02
CA PRO A 8 9.42 -4.97 19.79
C PRO A 8 9.30 -3.70 19.00
N LYS A 9 9.19 -2.57 19.62
CA LYS A 9 9.00 -1.34 18.89
C LYS A 9 10.19 -0.95 18.08
N LYS A 10 11.32 -1.52 18.34
CA LYS A 10 12.48 -1.24 17.54
C LYS A 10 12.50 -1.99 16.25
N LYS A 11 11.54 -2.84 16.04
CA LYS A 11 11.54 -3.63 14.84
C LYS A 11 11.12 -2.89 13.60
N GLY A 12 10.64 -1.68 13.76
CA GLY A 12 10.24 -0.92 12.61
C GLY A 12 8.81 -1.19 12.20
N PRO A 13 8.50 -1.03 10.92
CA PRO A 13 7.12 -1.02 10.46
C PRO A 13 6.42 -2.37 10.58
N LEU A 14 5.10 -2.30 10.61
CA LEU A 14 4.24 -3.46 10.50
C LEU A 14 4.02 -3.73 9.01
N TRP A 15 4.76 -4.67 8.48
CA TRP A 15 4.74 -4.93 7.05
C TRP A 15 3.45 -5.64 6.62
N ILE A 16 2.96 -5.28 5.44
CA ILE A 16 1.87 -6.02 4.80
C ILE A 16 2.49 -7.19 4.07
N GLU A 17 2.08 -8.39 4.45
CA GLU A 17 2.63 -9.62 3.90
C GLU A 17 1.73 -10.16 2.81
N GLU A 18 2.21 -11.17 2.10
CA GLU A 18 1.45 -11.75 1.01
C GLU A 18 0.08 -12.23 1.48
N ARG A 19 0.00 -12.89 2.64
CA ARG A 19 -1.27 -13.39 3.15
C ARG A 19 -2.25 -12.25 3.44
N ASP A 20 -1.73 -11.11 3.88
CA ASP A 20 -2.57 -9.94 4.15
C ASP A 20 -3.13 -9.37 2.85
N ALA A 21 -2.28 -9.28 1.83
CA ALA A 21 -2.70 -8.78 0.53
C ALA A 21 -3.75 -9.68 -0.10
N LEU A 22 -3.56 -11.00 0.02
CA LEU A 22 -4.53 -11.96 -0.50
C LEU A 22 -5.87 -11.85 0.22
N ALA A 23 -5.85 -11.68 1.55
CA ALA A 23 -7.07 -11.54 2.33
C ALA A 23 -7.82 -10.27 1.95
N VAL A 24 -7.11 -9.17 1.77
CA VAL A 24 -7.71 -7.90 1.34
C VAL A 24 -8.33 -8.05 -0.05
N HIS A 25 -7.60 -8.66 -0.97
CA HIS A 25 -8.08 -8.85 -2.33
C HIS A 25 -9.36 -9.69 -2.34
N ASP A 26 -9.37 -10.81 -1.60
CA ASP A 26 -10.54 -11.67 -1.52
C ASP A 26 -11.74 -10.91 -0.96
N ARG A 27 -11.52 -10.11 0.08
CA ARG A 27 -12.59 -9.36 0.71
C ARG A 27 -13.18 -8.33 -0.25
N LEU A 28 -12.31 -7.65 -0.99
CA LEU A 28 -12.77 -6.63 -1.93
C LEU A 28 -13.54 -7.24 -3.09
N LEU A 29 -13.12 -8.41 -3.57
CA LEU A 29 -13.90 -9.09 -4.60
C LEU A 29 -15.27 -9.50 -4.07
N ALA A 30 -15.33 -9.98 -2.81
CA ALA A 30 -16.60 -10.36 -2.22
C ALA A 30 -17.55 -9.16 -2.09
N LEU A 31 -17.02 -7.99 -1.78
CA LEU A 31 -17.82 -6.79 -1.57
C LEU A 31 -18.21 -6.11 -2.88
N HIS A 32 -17.35 -6.14 -3.88
CA HIS A 32 -17.53 -5.33 -5.09
C HIS A 32 -17.64 -6.13 -6.38
N GLY A 33 -17.42 -7.43 -6.31
CA GLY A 33 -17.43 -8.27 -7.50
C GLY A 33 -16.09 -8.23 -8.21
N GLY A 34 -15.98 -8.98 -9.29
CA GLY A 34 -14.79 -9.08 -10.07
C GLY A 34 -14.38 -10.53 -10.22
N ARG A 35 -13.40 -10.77 -11.09
CA ARG A 35 -12.95 -12.13 -11.37
C ARG A 35 -11.86 -12.53 -10.39
N VAL A 36 -11.99 -13.74 -9.85
CA VAL A 36 -11.01 -14.27 -8.91
C VAL A 36 -9.76 -14.69 -9.66
N GLY A 37 -8.66 -14.74 -8.93
CA GLY A 37 -7.45 -15.38 -9.43
C GLY A 37 -6.23 -14.49 -9.36
N MET A 38 -5.11 -15.17 -9.31
CA MET A 38 -3.78 -14.57 -9.31
C MET A 38 -3.25 -14.65 -10.74
N ARG A 39 -2.83 -13.52 -11.29
CA ARG A 39 -2.22 -13.50 -12.62
C ARG A 39 -0.73 -13.81 -12.52
N ASP A 40 -0.05 -13.23 -11.53
CA ASP A 40 1.39 -13.41 -11.40
C ASP A 40 1.81 -13.17 -9.96
N ARG A 41 2.09 -14.26 -9.24
CA ARG A 41 2.46 -14.18 -7.84
C ARG A 41 3.78 -13.47 -7.63
N GLY A 42 4.74 -13.66 -8.54
CA GLY A 42 6.03 -12.98 -8.44
C GLY A 42 5.90 -11.48 -8.51
N LEU A 43 4.96 -10.99 -9.32
CA LEU A 43 4.70 -9.55 -9.40
C LEU A 43 4.06 -9.02 -8.11
N LEU A 44 3.26 -9.84 -7.42
CA LEU A 44 2.75 -9.44 -6.11
C LEU A 44 3.90 -9.35 -5.11
N GLN A 45 4.74 -10.38 -5.07
CA GLN A 45 5.87 -10.41 -4.16
C GLN A 45 6.80 -9.22 -4.40
N SER A 46 7.04 -8.91 -5.67
CA SER A 46 7.87 -7.77 -6.04
C SER A 46 7.26 -6.45 -5.55
N ALA A 47 5.95 -6.30 -5.71
CA ALA A 47 5.27 -5.09 -5.24
C ALA A 47 5.39 -4.94 -3.73
N LEU A 48 5.20 -6.04 -2.99
CA LEU A 48 5.25 -5.99 -1.53
C LEU A 48 6.66 -5.78 -1.01
N ALA A 49 7.68 -6.08 -1.80
CA ALA A 49 9.07 -5.86 -1.41
C ALA A 49 9.49 -4.40 -1.48
N ARG A 50 8.82 -3.58 -2.29
CA ARG A 50 9.25 -2.20 -2.52
C ARG A 50 9.27 -1.34 -1.25
N PRO A 51 8.23 -1.37 -0.40
CA PRO A 51 8.30 -0.58 0.83
C PRO A 51 9.42 -1.02 1.76
N ARG A 52 9.68 -2.33 1.83
CA ARG A 52 10.79 -2.84 2.65
C ARG A 52 12.14 -2.35 2.14
N GLN A 53 12.30 -2.30 0.82
CA GLN A 53 13.53 -1.80 0.22
C GLN A 53 13.71 -0.33 0.52
N HIS A 54 12.63 0.45 0.43
CA HIS A 54 12.69 1.86 0.80
C HIS A 54 13.16 2.02 2.24
N HIS A 55 12.56 1.26 3.15
CA HIS A 55 12.91 1.35 4.56
C HIS A 55 14.38 1.00 4.80
N ALA A 56 14.90 0.00 4.07
CA ALA A 56 16.26 -0.46 4.26
C ALA A 56 17.30 0.53 3.75
N TYR A 57 16.97 1.27 2.69
CA TYR A 57 17.98 2.08 2.01
C TYR A 57 17.78 3.58 2.11
N ALA A 58 16.59 4.04 2.50
CA ALA A 58 16.35 5.47 2.63
C ALA A 58 17.04 6.00 3.89
N GLU A 59 17.59 7.19 3.78
CA GLU A 59 18.21 7.83 4.92
C GLU A 59 17.19 8.13 6.01
N ALA A 60 16.00 8.58 5.61
CA ALA A 60 14.91 8.87 6.53
C ALA A 60 13.65 8.18 6.01
N PRO A 61 13.43 6.93 6.40
CA PRO A 61 12.25 6.20 5.90
C PRO A 61 10.96 6.93 6.23
N ASP A 62 10.04 6.92 5.28
CA ASP A 62 8.85 7.76 5.30
C ASP A 62 7.63 6.86 5.13
N VAL A 63 6.76 6.84 6.14
CA VAL A 63 5.57 5.99 6.14
C VAL A 63 4.65 6.31 4.96
N VAL A 64 4.45 7.60 4.66
CA VAL A 64 3.57 7.98 3.55
C VAL A 64 4.14 7.49 2.22
N GLN A 65 5.44 7.61 2.04
CA GLN A 65 6.06 7.11 0.81
C GLN A 65 5.96 5.60 0.72
N MET A 66 6.15 4.87 1.84
CA MET A 66 6.02 3.42 1.83
C MET A 66 4.59 3.01 1.50
N ALA A 67 3.60 3.73 2.02
CA ALA A 67 2.20 3.46 1.68
C ALA A 67 1.96 3.66 0.19
N ALA A 68 2.51 4.72 -0.39
CA ALA A 68 2.39 4.97 -1.82
C ALA A 68 3.06 3.87 -2.64
N LEU A 69 4.16 3.32 -2.15
CA LEU A 69 4.85 2.23 -2.84
C LEU A 69 4.03 0.95 -2.87
N TYR A 70 3.30 0.64 -1.78
CA TYR A 70 2.37 -0.48 -1.81
C TYR A 70 1.34 -0.31 -2.92
N THR A 71 0.72 0.85 -2.96
CA THR A 71 -0.31 1.12 -3.95
C THR A 71 0.26 1.07 -5.37
N ALA A 72 1.35 1.81 -5.60
CA ALA A 72 1.94 1.88 -6.94
C ALA A 72 2.42 0.51 -7.41
N GLY A 73 3.01 -0.27 -6.53
CA GLY A 73 3.50 -1.59 -6.90
C GLY A 73 2.38 -2.50 -7.38
N VAL A 74 1.29 -2.58 -6.61
CA VAL A 74 0.18 -3.45 -6.98
C VAL A 74 -0.55 -2.93 -8.23
N VAL A 75 -0.78 -1.62 -8.29
CA VAL A 75 -1.49 -1.04 -9.43
C VAL A 75 -0.70 -1.23 -10.72
N ARG A 76 0.60 -1.02 -10.68
CA ARG A 76 1.42 -1.09 -11.88
C ARG A 76 1.82 -2.50 -12.27
N ASN A 77 2.09 -3.36 -11.28
CA ASN A 77 2.46 -4.74 -11.58
C ASN A 77 1.29 -5.61 -11.99
N HIS A 78 0.09 -5.25 -11.57
CA HIS A 78 -1.14 -5.94 -11.96
C HIS A 78 -1.08 -7.44 -11.63
N PRO A 79 -0.81 -7.81 -10.38
CA PRO A 79 -0.59 -9.23 -10.04
C PRO A 79 -1.85 -10.09 -10.03
N PHE A 80 -3.02 -9.50 -9.84
CA PHE A 80 -4.28 -10.22 -9.81
C PHE A 80 -4.96 -10.18 -11.17
N VAL A 81 -5.87 -11.12 -11.38
CA VAL A 81 -6.67 -11.12 -12.62
C VAL A 81 -7.54 -9.86 -12.64
N ASP A 82 -8.07 -9.46 -11.49
CA ASP A 82 -8.99 -8.33 -11.39
C ASP A 82 -8.83 -7.68 -10.03
N GLY A 83 -9.26 -6.43 -9.89
CA GLY A 83 -9.27 -5.74 -8.60
C GLY A 83 -7.94 -5.15 -8.16
N ASN A 84 -6.99 -4.97 -9.06
CA ASN A 84 -5.65 -4.48 -8.70
C ASN A 84 -5.68 -3.04 -8.18
N LYS A 85 -6.45 -2.16 -8.83
CA LYS A 85 -6.48 -0.76 -8.41
C LYS A 85 -7.06 -0.62 -7.02
N ARG A 86 -8.18 -1.29 -6.77
CA ARG A 86 -8.82 -1.22 -5.46
C ARG A 86 -7.95 -1.85 -4.38
N THR A 87 -7.38 -3.02 -4.67
CA THR A 87 -6.52 -3.70 -3.70
C THR A 87 -5.29 -2.86 -3.39
N GLY A 88 -4.61 -2.35 -4.41
CA GLY A 88 -3.44 -1.52 -4.18
C GLY A 88 -3.74 -0.30 -3.34
N PHE A 89 -4.87 0.36 -3.61
CA PHE A 89 -5.26 1.53 -2.83
C PHE A 89 -5.49 1.15 -1.37
N VAL A 90 -6.26 0.08 -1.12
CA VAL A 90 -6.59 -0.31 0.25
C VAL A 90 -5.33 -0.72 1.02
N LEU A 91 -4.39 -1.41 0.38
CA LEU A 91 -3.15 -1.78 1.06
C LEU A 91 -2.37 -0.55 1.52
N GLY A 92 -2.30 0.48 0.69
CA GLY A 92 -1.62 1.71 1.07
C GLY A 92 -2.30 2.41 2.24
N VAL A 93 -3.63 2.52 2.19
CA VAL A 93 -4.38 3.14 3.29
C VAL A 93 -4.24 2.32 4.57
N LEU A 94 -4.28 0.99 4.45
CA LEU A 94 -4.10 0.12 5.60
C LEU A 94 -2.73 0.36 6.24
N PHE A 95 -1.68 0.49 5.44
CA PHE A 95 -0.36 0.74 5.98
C PHE A 95 -0.30 2.07 6.72
N LEU A 96 -0.93 3.11 6.18
CA LEU A 96 -1.01 4.40 6.87
C LEU A 96 -1.71 4.25 8.21
N GLU A 97 -2.85 3.58 8.24
CA GLU A 97 -3.62 3.42 9.46
C GLU A 97 -2.86 2.63 10.52
N LEU A 98 -2.15 1.60 10.10
CA LEU A 98 -1.34 0.80 11.02
C LEU A 98 -0.23 1.60 11.66
N HIS A 99 0.17 2.70 11.04
CA HIS A 99 1.30 3.50 11.52
C HIS A 99 0.90 4.87 12.04
N GLY A 100 -0.37 5.02 12.42
CA GLY A 100 -0.80 6.22 13.13
C GLY A 100 -1.20 7.38 12.27
N PHE A 101 -1.53 7.12 11.01
CA PHE A 101 -1.99 8.16 10.10
C PHE A 101 -3.44 7.93 9.71
N GLU A 102 -4.10 8.99 9.32
CA GLU A 102 -5.49 8.95 8.89
C GLU A 102 -5.58 9.50 7.47
N PHE A 103 -6.17 8.72 6.57
CA PHE A 103 -6.37 9.12 5.20
C PHE A 103 -7.71 9.87 5.09
N LYS A 104 -7.70 11.02 4.40
CA LYS A 104 -8.84 11.92 4.46
C LYS A 104 -9.40 12.37 3.10
N ALA A 105 -8.94 11.84 2.00
CA ALA A 105 -9.51 12.22 0.71
C ALA A 105 -10.92 11.65 0.54
N SER A 106 -11.73 12.29 -0.29
CA SER A 106 -13.02 11.74 -0.68
C SER A 106 -12.81 10.51 -1.54
N GLU A 107 -13.83 9.66 -1.59
CA GLU A 107 -13.79 8.47 -2.43
C GLU A 107 -13.57 8.84 -3.89
N GLN A 108 -14.20 9.91 -4.32
CA GLN A 108 -14.11 10.38 -5.69
C GLN A 108 -12.68 10.81 -6.05
N ASN A 109 -12.05 11.57 -5.18
CA ASN A 109 -10.67 12.02 -5.40
C ASN A 109 -9.70 10.85 -5.36
N ALA A 110 -9.92 9.90 -4.45
CA ALA A 110 -9.07 8.72 -4.35
C ALA A 110 -9.15 7.87 -5.61
N THR A 111 -10.37 7.66 -6.11
CA THR A 111 -10.56 6.90 -7.35
C THR A 111 -9.83 7.56 -8.51
N GLN A 112 -9.96 8.89 -8.62
CA GLN A 112 -9.30 9.64 -9.69
C GLN A 112 -7.79 9.50 -9.62
N ALA A 113 -7.21 9.65 -8.42
CA ALA A 113 -5.75 9.58 -8.26
C ALA A 113 -5.22 8.20 -8.63
N VAL A 114 -5.92 7.13 -8.21
CA VAL A 114 -5.48 5.78 -8.52
C VAL A 114 -5.62 5.49 -10.01
N MET A 115 -6.69 5.98 -10.64
CA MET A 115 -6.85 5.80 -12.08
C MET A 115 -5.74 6.50 -12.85
N GLU A 116 -5.35 7.69 -12.44
CA GLU A 116 -4.26 8.42 -13.09
C GLU A 116 -2.92 7.72 -12.88
N LEU A 117 -2.71 7.15 -11.69
CA LEU A 117 -1.52 6.37 -11.44
C LEU A 117 -1.46 5.14 -12.36
N ALA A 118 -2.58 4.45 -12.49
CA ALA A 118 -2.66 3.27 -13.36
C ALA A 118 -2.43 3.63 -14.81
N ALA A 119 -2.94 4.79 -15.25
CA ALA A 119 -2.79 5.23 -16.63
C ALA A 119 -1.41 5.82 -16.93
N GLY A 120 -0.63 6.11 -15.90
CA GLY A 120 0.70 6.70 -16.07
C GLY A 120 0.70 8.21 -16.22
N THR A 121 -0.46 8.87 -16.09
CA THR A 121 -0.52 10.32 -16.13
C THR A 121 -0.14 10.96 -14.81
N LEU A 122 -0.15 10.16 -13.74
CA LEU A 122 0.37 10.57 -12.44
C LEU A 122 1.46 9.58 -12.07
N ASP A 123 2.68 10.04 -11.88
CA ASP A 123 3.78 9.13 -11.55
C ASP A 123 3.80 8.85 -10.04
N GLU A 124 4.74 8.01 -9.61
CA GLU A 124 4.80 7.62 -8.21
C GLU A 124 5.07 8.80 -7.29
N ALA A 125 5.93 9.72 -7.72
CA ALA A 125 6.21 10.91 -6.92
C ALA A 125 4.96 11.77 -6.79
N GLY A 126 4.22 11.92 -7.88
CA GLY A 126 2.97 12.69 -7.86
C GLY A 126 1.92 12.04 -6.97
N TYR A 127 1.80 10.71 -7.06
CA TYR A 127 0.86 10.00 -6.21
C TYR A 127 1.25 10.14 -4.73
N THR A 128 2.55 10.04 -4.44
CA THR A 128 3.03 10.21 -3.06
C THR A 128 2.69 11.60 -2.53
N ALA A 129 2.89 12.63 -3.35
CA ALA A 129 2.57 14.00 -2.95
C ALA A 129 1.07 14.14 -2.69
N TRP A 130 0.25 13.58 -3.57
CA TRP A 130 -1.20 13.61 -3.39
C TRP A 130 -1.61 12.88 -2.10
N LEU A 131 -1.00 11.72 -1.85
CA LEU A 131 -1.31 10.94 -0.65
C LEU A 131 -0.92 11.74 0.59
N ARG A 132 0.23 12.39 0.57
CA ARG A 132 0.70 13.19 1.70
C ARG A 132 -0.26 14.34 2.01
N GLU A 133 -0.77 15.00 0.98
CA GLU A 133 -1.70 16.11 1.17
C GLU A 133 -3.03 15.66 1.78
N ASN A 134 -3.37 14.38 1.60
CA ASN A 134 -4.64 13.84 2.06
C ASN A 134 -4.49 12.91 3.26
N THR A 135 -3.37 13.01 3.95
CA THR A 135 -3.07 12.16 5.09
C THR A 135 -2.62 13.05 6.24
N LYS A 136 -3.08 12.75 7.45
CA LYS A 136 -2.60 13.48 8.60
C LYS A 136 -2.35 12.51 9.74
N ARG A 137 -1.41 12.87 10.61
CA ARG A 137 -1.10 12.05 11.76
C ARG A 137 -2.28 12.06 12.72
N LYS A 138 -2.63 10.92 13.27
CA LYS A 138 -3.69 10.85 14.28
C LYS A 138 -3.24 11.54 15.55
N SER A 139 -4.18 12.23 16.19
CA SER A 139 -3.88 12.93 17.44
C SER A 139 -3.71 11.97 18.60
#